data_63cf5490cca6a0c15bbe8f0d85fcb837
#
_entry.id   63cf5490cca6a0c15bbe8f0d85fcb837
#
_cell.length_a   1.000
_cell.length_b   1.000
_cell.length_c   1.000
_cell.angle_alpha   90.00
_cell.angle_beta   90.00
_cell.angle_gamma   90.00
#
_symmetry.space_group_name_H-M   'P 1'
#
loop_
_entity.id
_entity.type
_entity.pdbx_description
1 polymer ?
#
loop_
_entity_poly.entity_id
_entity_poly.type
_entity_poly.pdbx_seq_one_letter_code
_entity_poly.pdbx_strand_id
1 'polypeptide(L)'
;MERSRSDPATPHQPFLRTIERLRPLLGTAEQPSPLGYSLPLLAADLDSIDLSHLDYLCGEYANDGWQPLYVADFHQRCLNHKLAPLGTATLPEAFDNLLAPSLQGPILEERNALIRQTLIDLATNKSFRRDLFVKGLDPLTLQDCEQRLAGLKFVAYQLPSLADAEKGGFTFATVFGKVQGDPAIYGPIAQALAAGPRTIGQLQELSGQPTAELLMILSLFLDAGWISFDRGDMARKATTTARACNPVLMELIAGGRPYGHLLLPQIGTAGPISLVEVLIYRAMADNLKGVMLATCVLMGIEQLGVHLLANDNKPIDDADKKIERIEALAAEFSAQKLPMLRRLGCLPAPQQR
;
A
#
# COMPACT_ATOMS: atom_id res chain seq x y z
N MET A 1 20.46 -21.11 20.77
CA MET A 1 19.60 -20.18 21.51
C MET A 1 18.91 -20.96 22.61
N GLU A 2 19.30 -20.83 23.86
CA GLU A 2 18.54 -21.39 24.98
C GLU A 2 17.22 -20.62 25.08
N ARG A 3 16.12 -21.35 24.85
CA ARG A 3 14.77 -20.84 25.00
C ARG A 3 14.53 -20.57 26.50
N SER A 4 14.64 -19.33 26.92
CA SER A 4 14.07 -18.88 28.17
C SER A 4 12.56 -19.08 28.05
N ARG A 5 11.96 -20.01 28.80
CA ARG A 5 10.51 -20.10 28.99
C ARG A 5 10.04 -18.72 29.43
N SER A 6 9.25 -18.05 28.59
CA SER A 6 8.70 -16.74 28.90
C SER A 6 7.82 -16.86 30.13
N ASP A 7 8.09 -16.05 31.13
CA ASP A 7 7.16 -15.82 32.24
C ASP A 7 5.86 -15.26 31.61
N PRO A 8 4.69 -15.89 31.85
CA PRO A 8 3.42 -15.39 31.35
C PRO A 8 3.11 -13.93 31.72
N ALA A 9 3.73 -13.42 32.79
CA ALA A 9 3.58 -12.04 33.24
C ALA A 9 4.33 -10.99 32.42
N THR A 10 5.32 -11.41 31.60
CA THR A 10 6.13 -10.49 30.76
C THR A 10 6.55 -11.13 29.43
N PRO A 11 5.60 -11.41 28.52
CA PRO A 11 5.87 -12.14 27.27
C PRO A 11 6.87 -11.42 26.34
N HIS A 12 7.04 -10.12 26.49
CA HIS A 12 7.89 -9.29 25.60
C HIS A 12 9.35 -9.17 26.09
N GLN A 13 9.64 -9.50 27.33
CA GLN A 13 10.98 -9.33 27.93
C GLN A 13 12.10 -10.06 27.17
N PRO A 14 11.93 -11.32 26.73
CA PRO A 14 12.97 -12.01 25.96
C PRO A 14 13.27 -11.33 24.63
N PHE A 15 12.27 -10.79 23.94
CA PHE A 15 12.39 -10.08 22.68
C PHE A 15 13.16 -8.77 22.86
N LEU A 16 12.76 -7.94 23.83
CA LEU A 16 13.44 -6.67 24.14
C LEU A 16 14.91 -6.89 24.52
N ARG A 17 15.20 -7.86 25.39
CA ARG A 17 16.58 -8.20 25.76
C ARG A 17 17.41 -8.65 24.56
N THR A 18 16.81 -9.31 23.58
CA THR A 18 17.50 -9.70 22.36
C THR A 18 17.88 -8.48 21.53
N ILE A 19 16.98 -7.54 21.34
CA ILE A 19 17.26 -6.27 20.63
C ILE A 19 18.36 -5.48 21.36
N GLU A 20 18.25 -5.32 22.69
CA GLU A 20 19.22 -4.61 23.51
C GLU A 20 20.64 -5.22 23.41
N ARG A 21 20.74 -6.53 23.28
CA ARG A 21 22.01 -7.23 23.09
C ARG A 21 22.55 -7.16 21.67
N LEU A 22 21.70 -7.16 20.67
CA LEU A 22 22.11 -7.10 19.26
C LEU A 22 22.63 -5.73 18.87
N ARG A 23 21.99 -4.65 19.32
CA ARG A 23 22.38 -3.27 18.95
C ARG A 23 23.87 -2.98 19.18
N PRO A 24 24.46 -3.22 20.37
CA PRO A 24 25.90 -2.96 20.60
C PRO A 24 26.81 -3.81 19.72
N LEU A 25 26.36 -5.01 19.29
CA LEU A 25 27.14 -5.89 18.42
C LEU A 25 27.30 -5.33 17.00
N LEU A 26 26.43 -4.42 16.58
CA LEU A 26 26.49 -3.79 15.25
C LEU A 26 27.42 -2.56 15.21
N GLY A 27 27.76 -2.00 16.39
CA GLY A 27 28.49 -0.73 16.48
C GLY A 27 27.58 0.48 16.25
N THR A 28 28.18 1.62 15.92
CA THR A 28 27.46 2.85 15.56
C THR A 28 27.55 3.13 14.06
N ALA A 29 26.76 4.09 13.56
CA ALA A 29 26.81 4.51 12.17
C ALA A 29 28.20 5.04 11.77
N GLU A 30 28.89 5.75 12.72
CA GLU A 30 30.23 6.30 12.49
C GLU A 30 31.34 5.25 12.66
N GLN A 31 31.11 4.24 13.51
CA GLN A 31 32.05 3.18 13.80
C GLN A 31 31.34 1.82 13.84
N PRO A 32 30.96 1.28 12.67
CA PRO A 32 30.33 -0.02 12.59
C PRO A 32 31.31 -1.12 13.01
N SER A 33 30.81 -2.11 13.76
CA SER A 33 31.56 -3.34 14.01
C SER A 33 31.72 -4.13 12.70
N PRO A 34 32.55 -5.18 12.65
CA PRO A 34 32.59 -6.07 11.49
C PRO A 34 31.23 -6.66 11.12
N LEU A 35 30.37 -6.94 12.10
CA LEU A 35 29.00 -7.40 11.88
C LEU A 35 28.13 -6.30 11.29
N GLY A 36 28.17 -5.09 11.83
CA GLY A 36 27.42 -3.94 11.31
C GLY A 36 27.88 -3.52 9.92
N TYR A 37 29.16 -3.62 9.63
CA TYR A 37 29.68 -3.40 8.27
C TYR A 37 29.17 -4.44 7.27
N SER A 38 29.09 -5.70 7.67
CA SER A 38 28.60 -6.79 6.83
C SER A 38 27.08 -6.81 6.67
N LEU A 39 26.33 -6.27 7.64
CA LEU A 39 24.87 -6.27 7.69
C LEU A 39 24.31 -4.85 7.96
N PRO A 40 24.56 -3.87 7.08
CA PRO A 40 24.16 -2.48 7.31
C PRO A 40 22.63 -2.31 7.36
N LEU A 41 21.89 -3.13 6.64
CA LEU A 41 20.42 -3.11 6.67
C LEU A 41 19.86 -3.58 8.01
N LEU A 42 20.51 -4.53 8.69
CA LEU A 42 20.08 -5.01 10.01
C LEU A 42 20.14 -3.89 11.05
N ALA A 43 21.15 -3.03 10.99
CA ALA A 43 21.26 -1.87 11.89
C ALA A 43 20.07 -0.90 11.66
N ALA A 44 19.80 -0.56 10.39
CA ALA A 44 18.68 0.29 10.03
C ALA A 44 17.33 -0.31 10.41
N ASP A 45 17.15 -1.63 10.19
CA ASP A 45 15.92 -2.34 10.56
C ASP A 45 15.70 -2.31 12.08
N LEU A 46 16.75 -2.56 12.90
CA LEU A 46 16.65 -2.50 14.35
C LEU A 46 16.34 -1.07 14.86
N ASP A 47 16.84 -0.04 14.19
CA ASP A 47 16.56 1.35 14.55
C ASP A 47 15.14 1.78 14.16
N SER A 48 14.57 1.16 13.12
CA SER A 48 13.21 1.42 12.65
C SER A 48 12.11 0.68 13.42
N ILE A 49 12.47 -0.24 14.34
CA ILE A 49 11.49 -1.02 15.11
C ILE A 49 10.64 -0.09 15.98
N ASP A 50 9.34 -0.07 15.70
CA ASP A 50 8.36 0.62 16.52
C ASP A 50 7.92 -0.25 17.71
N LEU A 51 8.52 0.04 18.87
CA LEU A 51 8.24 -0.70 20.10
C LEU A 51 6.82 -0.47 20.67
N SER A 52 6.02 0.42 20.08
CA SER A 52 4.61 0.59 20.46
C SER A 52 3.74 -0.61 20.05
N HIS A 53 4.24 -1.45 19.12
CA HIS A 53 3.57 -2.64 18.61
C HIS A 53 4.23 -3.96 19.04
N LEU A 54 4.67 -4.04 20.29
CA LEU A 54 5.40 -5.21 20.83
C LEU A 54 4.66 -6.54 20.69
N ASP A 55 3.34 -6.55 20.90
CA ASP A 55 2.52 -7.77 20.71
C ASP A 55 2.63 -8.32 19.28
N TYR A 56 2.55 -7.42 18.29
CA TYR A 56 2.73 -7.79 16.89
C TYR A 56 4.15 -8.29 16.62
N LEU A 57 5.18 -7.55 17.06
CA LEU A 57 6.57 -7.93 16.83
C LEU A 57 6.93 -9.27 17.46
N CYS A 58 6.45 -9.53 18.67
CA CYS A 58 6.66 -10.82 19.33
C CYS A 58 5.92 -11.96 18.60
N GLY A 59 4.71 -11.71 18.12
CA GLY A 59 3.95 -12.67 17.32
C GLY A 59 4.63 -12.98 16.01
N GLU A 60 5.24 -11.98 15.37
CA GLU A 60 5.92 -12.13 14.08
C GLU A 60 7.27 -12.84 14.20
N TYR A 61 8.13 -12.37 15.10
CA TYR A 61 9.54 -12.78 15.13
C TYR A 61 9.91 -13.78 16.23
N ALA A 62 9.10 -13.89 17.29
CA ALA A 62 9.43 -14.73 18.43
C ALA A 62 8.60 -16.04 18.48
N ASN A 63 7.84 -16.35 17.44
CA ASN A 63 7.07 -17.60 17.39
C ASN A 63 7.97 -18.81 17.07
N ASP A 64 7.61 -19.98 17.63
CA ASP A 64 8.39 -21.23 17.47
C ASP A 64 8.32 -21.78 16.04
N GLY A 65 7.33 -21.43 15.27
CA GLY A 65 7.11 -21.87 13.89
C GLY A 65 7.79 -20.99 12.84
N TRP A 66 8.40 -19.85 13.24
CA TRP A 66 9.03 -18.96 12.30
C TRP A 66 10.28 -19.60 11.68
N GLN A 67 10.20 -19.85 10.38
CA GLN A 67 11.28 -20.46 9.61
C GLN A 67 11.37 -19.79 8.24
N PRO A 68 12.37 -18.94 7.98
CA PRO A 68 12.57 -18.39 6.66
C PRO A 68 12.93 -19.50 5.66
N LEU A 69 12.40 -19.40 4.44
CA LEU A 69 12.61 -20.35 3.37
C LEU A 69 13.13 -19.64 2.13
N TYR A 70 14.03 -20.27 1.41
CA TYR A 70 14.34 -19.83 0.05
C TYR A 70 13.15 -20.10 -0.88
N VAL A 71 12.93 -19.22 -1.84
CA VAL A 71 11.82 -19.33 -2.80
C VAL A 71 11.87 -20.63 -3.58
N ALA A 72 13.07 -21.10 -3.99
CA ALA A 72 13.23 -22.36 -4.70
C ALA A 72 12.73 -23.54 -3.88
N ASP A 73 13.07 -23.60 -2.59
CA ASP A 73 12.63 -24.68 -1.68
C ASP A 73 11.11 -24.67 -1.49
N PHE A 74 10.56 -23.47 -1.30
CA PHE A 74 9.12 -23.30 -1.12
C PHE A 74 8.34 -23.69 -2.39
N HIS A 75 8.74 -23.20 -3.56
CA HIS A 75 8.13 -23.55 -4.83
C HIS A 75 8.23 -25.04 -5.11
N GLN A 76 9.38 -25.67 -4.82
CA GLN A 76 9.53 -27.12 -4.99
C GLN A 76 8.58 -27.91 -4.09
N ARG A 77 8.38 -27.47 -2.83
CA ARG A 77 7.37 -28.08 -1.93
C ARG A 77 5.96 -27.92 -2.50
N CYS A 78 5.62 -26.75 -3.02
CA CYS A 78 4.33 -26.52 -3.67
C CYS A 78 4.12 -27.42 -4.89
N LEU A 79 5.11 -27.56 -5.75
CA LEU A 79 5.07 -28.45 -6.92
C LEU A 79 4.87 -29.91 -6.54
N ASN A 80 5.50 -30.38 -5.45
CA ASN A 80 5.30 -31.74 -4.92
C ASN A 80 3.83 -31.99 -4.50
N HIS A 81 3.08 -30.93 -4.21
CA HIS A 81 1.66 -30.97 -3.90
C HIS A 81 0.76 -30.56 -5.07
N LYS A 82 1.29 -30.56 -6.30
CA LYS A 82 0.59 -30.18 -7.55
C LYS A 82 0.10 -28.72 -7.56
N LEU A 83 0.78 -27.84 -6.83
CA LEU A 83 0.57 -26.41 -6.84
C LEU A 83 1.65 -25.77 -7.72
N ALA A 84 1.29 -25.40 -8.94
CA ALA A 84 2.21 -24.72 -9.86
C ALA A 84 2.26 -23.22 -9.53
N PRO A 85 3.45 -22.60 -9.49
CA PRO A 85 3.56 -21.15 -9.36
C PRO A 85 2.99 -20.47 -10.61
N LEU A 86 2.06 -19.53 -10.40
CA LEU A 86 1.42 -18.75 -11.47
C LEU A 86 2.12 -17.43 -11.70
N GLY A 87 2.60 -16.80 -10.64
CA GLY A 87 3.24 -15.48 -10.67
C GLY A 87 3.21 -14.83 -9.29
N THR A 88 3.43 -13.53 -9.29
CA THR A 88 3.43 -12.70 -8.08
C THR A 88 2.17 -11.83 -7.98
N ALA A 89 1.69 -11.58 -6.76
CA ALA A 89 0.66 -10.60 -6.50
C ALA A 89 1.21 -9.16 -6.41
N THR A 90 2.53 -8.98 -6.37
CA THR A 90 3.20 -7.69 -6.51
C THR A 90 3.47 -7.45 -7.99
N LEU A 91 2.50 -6.89 -8.69
CA LEU A 91 2.47 -6.86 -10.16
C LEU A 91 3.73 -6.32 -10.84
N PRO A 92 4.42 -5.25 -10.37
CA PRO A 92 5.65 -4.78 -11.00
C PRO A 92 6.76 -5.85 -11.09
N GLU A 93 6.75 -6.82 -10.17
CA GLU A 93 7.74 -7.91 -10.17
C GLU A 93 7.57 -8.92 -11.32
N ALA A 94 6.45 -8.85 -12.03
CA ALA A 94 6.22 -9.68 -13.22
C ALA A 94 6.93 -9.12 -14.46
N PHE A 95 7.53 -7.92 -14.39
CA PHE A 95 8.12 -7.22 -15.53
C PHE A 95 9.64 -7.12 -15.38
N ASP A 96 10.36 -7.98 -16.09
CA ASP A 96 11.83 -8.06 -16.04
C ASP A 96 12.54 -6.79 -16.50
N ASN A 97 11.92 -5.99 -17.36
CA ASN A 97 12.43 -4.71 -17.81
C ASN A 97 12.45 -3.62 -16.72
N LEU A 98 11.81 -3.86 -15.58
CA LEU A 98 11.93 -3.02 -14.40
C LEU A 98 13.14 -3.34 -13.53
N LEU A 99 13.81 -4.48 -13.76
CA LEU A 99 15.09 -4.79 -13.11
C LEU A 99 16.16 -3.79 -13.55
N ALA A 100 17.07 -3.46 -12.63
CA ALA A 100 18.23 -2.64 -12.97
C ALA A 100 19.00 -3.27 -14.14
N PRO A 101 19.48 -2.49 -15.14
CA PRO A 101 20.14 -3.03 -16.33
C PRO A 101 21.30 -3.99 -16.05
N SER A 102 22.05 -3.75 -14.97
CA SER A 102 23.15 -4.62 -14.51
C SER A 102 22.71 -6.00 -14.05
N LEU A 103 21.44 -6.17 -13.65
CA LEU A 103 20.87 -7.42 -13.17
C LEU A 103 20.12 -8.19 -14.25
N GLN A 104 19.70 -7.52 -15.33
CA GLN A 104 18.89 -8.14 -16.38
C GLN A 104 19.64 -9.31 -17.05
N GLY A 105 20.89 -9.11 -17.48
CA GLY A 105 21.67 -10.16 -18.15
C GLY A 105 21.73 -11.44 -17.32
N PRO A 106 22.35 -11.44 -16.13
CA PRO A 106 22.50 -12.66 -15.32
C PRO A 106 21.19 -13.34 -14.95
N ILE A 107 20.11 -12.57 -14.74
CA ILE A 107 18.81 -13.11 -14.35
C ILE A 107 18.05 -13.68 -15.57
N LEU A 108 18.09 -13.00 -16.71
CA LEU A 108 17.36 -13.42 -17.91
C LEU A 108 18.02 -14.62 -18.62
N GLU A 109 19.33 -14.78 -18.47
CA GLU A 109 20.08 -15.94 -19.01
C GLU A 109 19.79 -17.23 -18.24
N GLU A 110 19.33 -17.13 -16.98
CA GLU A 110 19.00 -18.32 -16.18
C GLU A 110 17.69 -18.98 -16.66
N ARG A 111 17.82 -20.22 -17.15
CA ARG A 111 16.71 -21.01 -17.70
C ARG A 111 15.92 -21.78 -16.64
N ASN A 112 16.55 -22.09 -15.50
CA ASN A 112 15.85 -22.75 -14.42
C ASN A 112 15.01 -21.73 -13.65
N ALA A 113 13.69 -21.84 -13.76
CA ALA A 113 12.74 -20.88 -13.15
C ALA A 113 12.92 -20.75 -11.62
N LEU A 114 13.26 -21.82 -10.91
CA LEU A 114 13.47 -21.78 -9.46
C LEU A 114 14.75 -21.03 -9.10
N ILE A 115 15.82 -21.29 -9.83
CA ILE A 115 17.11 -20.57 -9.65
C ILE A 115 16.91 -19.11 -9.99
N ARG A 116 16.26 -18.80 -11.12
CA ARG A 116 15.98 -17.44 -11.55
C ARG A 116 15.22 -16.64 -10.47
N GLN A 117 14.18 -17.20 -9.87
CA GLN A 117 13.45 -16.57 -8.78
C GLN A 117 14.34 -16.31 -7.54
N THR A 118 15.22 -17.26 -7.23
CA THR A 118 16.19 -17.09 -6.14
C THR A 118 17.18 -15.97 -6.43
N LEU A 119 17.67 -15.86 -7.68
CA LEU A 119 18.56 -14.75 -8.09
C LEU A 119 17.87 -13.39 -7.95
N ILE A 120 16.58 -13.29 -8.32
CA ILE A 120 15.80 -12.06 -8.13
C ILE A 120 15.71 -11.70 -6.64
N ASP A 121 15.39 -12.66 -5.78
CA ASP A 121 15.27 -12.43 -4.34
C ASP A 121 16.59 -11.95 -3.72
N LEU A 122 17.70 -12.59 -4.08
CA LEU A 122 19.03 -12.20 -3.62
C LEU A 122 19.43 -10.81 -4.15
N ALA A 123 19.16 -10.52 -5.42
CA ALA A 123 19.50 -9.24 -6.06
C ALA A 123 18.70 -8.07 -5.48
N THR A 124 17.48 -8.32 -4.99
CA THR A 124 16.58 -7.29 -4.41
C THR A 124 16.53 -7.31 -2.88
N ASN A 125 17.34 -8.16 -2.24
CA ASN A 125 17.29 -8.39 -0.78
C ASN A 125 15.86 -8.63 -0.27
N LYS A 126 15.14 -9.52 -0.96
CA LYS A 126 13.72 -9.71 -0.74
C LYS A 126 13.46 -10.49 0.54
N SER A 127 12.76 -9.89 1.48
CA SER A 127 12.40 -10.49 2.78
C SER A 127 11.01 -11.12 2.79
N PHE A 128 10.13 -10.70 1.87
CA PHE A 128 8.74 -11.15 1.82
C PHE A 128 8.24 -11.31 0.39
N ARG A 129 7.49 -12.39 0.12
CA ARG A 129 6.86 -12.67 -1.18
C ARG A 129 5.36 -12.88 -1.06
N ARG A 130 4.65 -12.52 -2.13
CA ARG A 130 3.22 -12.78 -2.31
C ARG A 130 3.02 -13.54 -3.61
N ASP A 131 3.35 -14.82 -3.62
CA ASP A 131 3.26 -15.65 -4.81
C ASP A 131 1.87 -16.28 -4.94
N LEU A 132 1.43 -16.42 -6.18
CA LEU A 132 0.18 -17.07 -6.54
C LEU A 132 0.47 -18.49 -7.05
N PHE A 133 -0.31 -19.44 -6.56
CA PHE A 133 -0.23 -20.84 -6.98
C PHE A 133 -1.57 -21.32 -7.51
N VAL A 134 -1.52 -22.22 -8.47
CA VAL A 134 -2.71 -22.82 -9.06
C VAL A 134 -2.57 -24.35 -9.09
N LYS A 135 -3.68 -25.03 -8.85
CA LYS A 135 -3.79 -26.48 -9.01
C LYS A 135 -4.46 -26.79 -10.36
N GLY A 136 -3.73 -27.51 -11.23
CA GLY A 136 -4.22 -27.79 -12.57
C GLY A 136 -4.16 -26.53 -13.45
N LEU A 137 -2.98 -26.25 -13.97
CA LEU A 137 -2.77 -25.14 -14.92
C LEU A 137 -3.35 -25.53 -16.29
N ASP A 138 -4.31 -24.75 -16.77
CA ASP A 138 -4.82 -24.79 -18.14
C ASP A 138 -4.44 -23.46 -18.81
N PRO A 139 -3.34 -23.41 -19.58
CA PRO A 139 -2.86 -22.18 -20.17
C PRO A 139 -3.82 -21.69 -21.24
N LEU A 140 -4.18 -20.41 -21.17
CA LEU A 140 -4.96 -19.74 -22.20
C LEU A 140 -4.12 -19.50 -23.46
N THR A 141 -4.75 -19.45 -24.61
CA THR A 141 -4.10 -18.94 -25.82
C THR A 141 -3.80 -17.46 -25.67
N LEU A 142 -2.82 -16.94 -26.43
CA LEU A 142 -2.54 -15.49 -26.44
C LEU A 142 -3.78 -14.67 -26.79
N GLN A 143 -4.56 -15.13 -27.77
CA GLN A 143 -5.78 -14.46 -28.19
C GLN A 143 -6.83 -14.40 -27.06
N ASP A 144 -7.03 -15.53 -26.32
CA ASP A 144 -7.95 -15.55 -25.19
C ASP A 144 -7.47 -14.63 -24.06
N CYS A 145 -6.15 -14.59 -23.79
CA CYS A 145 -5.57 -13.67 -22.85
C CYS A 145 -5.82 -12.22 -23.23
N GLU A 146 -5.53 -11.82 -24.45
CA GLU A 146 -5.74 -10.46 -24.94
C GLU A 146 -7.21 -10.06 -24.87
N GLN A 147 -8.12 -10.94 -25.29
CA GLN A 147 -9.56 -10.68 -25.24
C GLN A 147 -10.07 -10.48 -23.81
N ARG A 148 -9.61 -11.31 -22.85
CA ARG A 148 -9.98 -11.17 -21.43
C ARG A 148 -9.37 -9.92 -20.81
N LEU A 149 -8.11 -9.62 -21.12
CA LEU A 149 -7.42 -8.43 -20.64
C LEU A 149 -8.05 -7.15 -21.16
N ALA A 150 -8.41 -7.09 -22.44
CA ALA A 150 -9.02 -5.90 -23.05
C ALA A 150 -10.28 -5.42 -22.32
N GLY A 151 -11.04 -6.35 -21.72
CA GLY A 151 -12.24 -6.06 -20.94
C GLY A 151 -12.00 -5.62 -19.49
N LEU A 152 -10.79 -5.79 -18.96
CA LEU A 152 -10.47 -5.36 -17.61
C LEU A 152 -10.56 -3.85 -17.50
N LYS A 153 -11.25 -3.39 -16.45
CA LYS A 153 -11.56 -1.98 -16.26
C LYS A 153 -10.93 -1.44 -15.00
N PHE A 154 -10.37 -0.25 -15.10
CA PHE A 154 -9.71 0.45 -14.01
C PHE A 154 -10.42 1.75 -13.68
N VAL A 155 -10.31 2.16 -12.43
CA VAL A 155 -10.82 3.42 -11.91
C VAL A 155 -9.73 4.10 -11.09
N ALA A 156 -9.65 5.43 -11.19
CA ALA A 156 -8.75 6.20 -10.33
C ALA A 156 -9.14 6.02 -8.86
N TYR A 157 -8.13 5.75 -8.01
CA TYR A 157 -8.29 5.62 -6.57
C TYR A 157 -7.60 6.80 -5.87
N GLN A 158 -6.32 6.73 -5.61
CA GLN A 158 -5.52 7.81 -5.02
C GLN A 158 -4.60 8.43 -6.09
N LEU A 159 -5.13 8.65 -7.28
CA LEU A 159 -4.39 9.25 -8.37
C LEU A 159 -4.02 10.70 -7.98
N PRO A 160 -2.73 11.05 -7.95
CA PRO A 160 -2.30 12.43 -7.67
C PRO A 160 -2.83 13.39 -8.75
N SER A 161 -2.82 14.69 -8.45
CA SER A 161 -3.10 15.66 -9.51
C SER A 161 -2.08 15.49 -10.65
N LEU A 162 -2.50 15.74 -11.89
CA LEU A 162 -1.59 15.60 -13.03
C LEU A 162 -0.35 16.48 -12.88
N ALA A 163 -0.53 17.71 -12.35
CA ALA A 163 0.57 18.61 -12.09
C ALA A 163 1.57 18.06 -11.06
N ASP A 164 1.10 17.36 -10.03
CA ASP A 164 1.97 16.74 -9.03
C ASP A 164 2.65 15.48 -9.59
N ALA A 165 1.92 14.68 -10.37
CA ALA A 165 2.48 13.53 -11.05
C ALA A 165 3.58 13.93 -12.05
N GLU A 166 3.36 14.98 -12.82
CA GLU A 166 4.34 15.53 -13.75
C GLU A 166 5.57 16.12 -13.04
N LYS A 167 5.38 16.86 -11.95
CA LYS A 167 6.48 17.38 -11.11
C LYS A 167 7.30 16.25 -10.48
N GLY A 168 6.64 15.18 -10.05
CA GLY A 168 7.28 13.97 -9.52
C GLY A 168 7.92 13.09 -10.62
N GLY A 169 7.74 13.43 -11.90
CA GLY A 169 8.27 12.70 -13.04
C GLY A 169 7.74 11.27 -13.14
N PHE A 170 6.49 11.02 -12.72
CA PHE A 170 5.92 9.66 -12.66
C PHE A 170 6.88 8.66 -12.00
N THR A 171 7.42 9.02 -10.83
CA THR A 171 8.37 8.18 -10.11
C THR A 171 7.64 7.20 -9.20
N PHE A 172 7.97 5.91 -9.34
CA PHE A 172 7.40 4.81 -8.57
C PHE A 172 8.48 4.14 -7.72
N ALA A 173 8.20 3.95 -6.45
CA ALA A 173 9.04 3.12 -5.58
C ALA A 173 8.61 1.66 -5.75
N THR A 174 9.48 0.81 -6.23
CA THR A 174 9.24 -0.63 -6.42
C THR A 174 10.29 -1.44 -5.66
N VAL A 175 10.10 -2.74 -5.57
CA VAL A 175 11.13 -3.64 -5.01
C VAL A 175 12.43 -3.63 -5.82
N PHE A 176 12.39 -3.21 -7.08
CA PHE A 176 13.54 -3.09 -7.96
C PHE A 176 14.23 -1.71 -7.86
N GLY A 177 13.75 -0.86 -6.96
CA GLY A 177 14.19 0.52 -6.80
C GLY A 177 13.20 1.53 -7.37
N LYS A 178 13.70 2.76 -7.62
CA LYS A 178 12.89 3.84 -8.19
C LYS A 178 12.80 3.66 -9.71
N VAL A 179 11.57 3.57 -10.21
CA VAL A 179 11.25 3.53 -11.63
C VAL A 179 10.67 4.88 -12.03
N GLN A 180 11.16 5.45 -13.10
CA GLN A 180 10.68 6.72 -13.64
C GLN A 180 9.97 6.49 -14.96
N GLY A 181 8.73 6.96 -15.08
CA GLY A 181 7.92 6.90 -16.28
C GLY A 181 8.11 8.14 -17.15
N ASP A 182 7.96 7.97 -18.46
CA ASP A 182 7.95 9.09 -19.40
C ASP A 182 6.61 9.85 -19.31
N PRO A 183 6.60 11.15 -18.93
CA PRO A 183 5.37 11.95 -18.83
C PRO A 183 4.57 11.98 -20.17
N ALA A 184 5.24 11.90 -21.31
CA ALA A 184 4.56 11.86 -22.61
C ALA A 184 3.72 10.61 -22.84
N ILE A 185 4.07 9.49 -22.17
CA ILE A 185 3.35 8.21 -22.26
C ILE A 185 2.39 8.05 -21.07
N TYR A 186 2.86 8.29 -19.86
CA TYR A 186 2.11 8.06 -18.62
C TYR A 186 1.03 9.13 -18.39
N GLY A 187 1.28 10.37 -18.80
CA GLY A 187 0.37 11.50 -18.62
C GLY A 187 -1.00 11.29 -19.28
N PRO A 188 -1.10 10.97 -20.58
CA PRO A 188 -2.37 10.70 -21.25
C PRO A 188 -3.19 9.56 -20.60
N ILE A 189 -2.51 8.49 -20.15
CA ILE A 189 -3.16 7.35 -19.46
C ILE A 189 -3.73 7.80 -18.10
N ALA A 190 -2.94 8.53 -17.30
CA ALA A 190 -3.37 9.08 -16.03
C ALA A 190 -4.55 10.05 -16.20
N GLN A 191 -4.49 10.92 -17.21
CA GLN A 191 -5.57 11.86 -17.54
C GLN A 191 -6.87 11.15 -17.93
N ALA A 192 -6.79 10.11 -18.75
CA ALA A 192 -7.96 9.32 -19.13
C ALA A 192 -8.62 8.64 -17.93
N LEU A 193 -7.81 8.11 -17.00
CA LEU A 193 -8.28 7.48 -15.76
C LEU A 193 -8.84 8.50 -14.76
N ALA A 194 -8.27 9.69 -14.70
CA ALA A 194 -8.79 10.80 -13.87
C ALA A 194 -10.19 11.24 -14.36
N ALA A 195 -10.41 11.25 -15.68
CA ALA A 195 -11.70 11.59 -16.28
C ALA A 195 -12.80 10.54 -16.06
N GLY A 196 -12.43 9.28 -15.75
CA GLY A 196 -13.38 8.21 -15.44
C GLY A 196 -12.82 6.81 -15.69
N PRO A 197 -13.59 5.77 -15.37
CA PRO A 197 -13.17 4.39 -15.57
C PRO A 197 -12.85 4.07 -17.04
N ARG A 198 -11.78 3.30 -17.27
CA ARG A 198 -11.32 2.89 -18.61
C ARG A 198 -10.99 1.41 -18.65
N THR A 199 -11.29 0.77 -19.77
CA THR A 199 -10.81 -0.59 -20.06
C THR A 199 -9.39 -0.56 -20.62
N ILE A 200 -8.68 -1.70 -20.56
CA ILE A 200 -7.35 -1.84 -21.19
C ILE A 200 -7.45 -1.52 -22.68
N GLY A 201 -8.47 -2.04 -23.40
CA GLY A 201 -8.68 -1.75 -24.82
C GLY A 201 -8.78 -0.26 -25.11
N GLN A 202 -9.57 0.49 -24.31
CA GLN A 202 -9.70 1.94 -24.45
C GLN A 202 -8.39 2.69 -24.18
N LEU A 203 -7.63 2.23 -23.19
CA LEU A 203 -6.32 2.83 -22.88
C LEU A 203 -5.27 2.51 -23.95
N GLN A 204 -5.34 1.34 -24.55
CA GLN A 204 -4.48 0.93 -25.66
C GLN A 204 -4.74 1.77 -26.91
N GLU A 205 -6.01 1.95 -27.29
CA GLU A 205 -6.40 2.82 -28.40
C GLU A 205 -5.94 4.27 -28.20
N LEU A 206 -6.05 4.77 -26.96
CA LEU A 206 -5.68 6.14 -26.62
C LEU A 206 -4.16 6.35 -26.62
N SER A 207 -3.40 5.41 -26.06
CA SER A 207 -1.95 5.58 -25.85
C SER A 207 -1.11 5.05 -27.02
N GLY A 208 -1.68 4.19 -27.87
CA GLY A 208 -0.95 3.49 -28.92
C GLY A 208 0.12 2.51 -28.40
N GLN A 209 0.14 2.22 -27.11
CA GLN A 209 1.16 1.35 -26.52
C GLN A 209 0.87 -0.13 -26.78
N PRO A 210 1.89 -0.96 -26.99
CA PRO A 210 1.74 -2.41 -26.99
C PRO A 210 1.12 -2.89 -25.68
N THR A 211 0.34 -3.98 -25.72
CA THR A 211 -0.35 -4.52 -24.53
C THR A 211 0.60 -4.76 -23.36
N ALA A 212 1.80 -5.31 -23.61
CA ALA A 212 2.78 -5.60 -22.57
C ALA A 212 3.26 -4.32 -21.84
N GLU A 213 3.57 -3.26 -22.60
CA GLU A 213 3.99 -1.97 -22.05
C GLU A 213 2.87 -1.30 -21.27
N LEU A 214 1.65 -1.33 -21.79
CA LEU A 214 0.49 -0.79 -21.08
C LEU A 214 0.23 -1.54 -19.77
N LEU A 215 0.34 -2.88 -19.75
CA LEU A 215 0.20 -3.68 -18.53
C LEU A 215 1.27 -3.35 -17.51
N MET A 216 2.50 -3.11 -17.93
CA MET A 216 3.57 -2.65 -17.04
C MET A 216 3.24 -1.28 -16.42
N ILE A 217 2.80 -0.30 -17.21
CA ILE A 217 2.39 1.01 -16.71
C ILE A 217 1.24 0.89 -15.70
N LEU A 218 0.22 0.11 -16.04
CA LEU A 218 -0.93 -0.11 -15.15
C LEU A 218 -0.52 -0.87 -13.88
N SER A 219 0.47 -1.77 -13.95
CA SER A 219 1.00 -2.46 -12.77
C SER A 219 1.66 -1.48 -11.79
N LEU A 220 2.41 -0.50 -12.30
CA LEU A 220 3.02 0.56 -11.49
C LEU A 220 1.95 1.47 -10.85
N PHE A 221 0.90 1.83 -11.60
CA PHE A 221 -0.21 2.62 -11.06
C PHE A 221 -1.01 1.85 -10.00
N LEU A 222 -1.20 0.54 -10.17
CA LEU A 222 -1.85 -0.33 -9.19
C LEU A 222 -1.01 -0.47 -7.92
N ASP A 223 0.29 -0.70 -8.06
CA ASP A 223 1.22 -0.87 -6.94
C ASP A 223 1.36 0.43 -6.13
N ALA A 224 1.40 1.57 -6.81
CA ALA A 224 1.38 2.89 -6.17
C ALA A 224 0.03 3.27 -5.56
N GLY A 225 -1.01 2.44 -5.72
CA GLY A 225 -2.35 2.74 -5.24
C GLY A 225 -3.05 3.89 -5.97
N TRP A 226 -2.57 4.29 -7.15
CA TRP A 226 -3.17 5.38 -7.93
C TRP A 226 -4.49 4.97 -8.56
N ILE A 227 -4.59 3.69 -8.95
CA ILE A 227 -5.78 3.11 -9.57
C ILE A 227 -6.18 1.81 -8.89
N SER A 228 -7.36 1.32 -9.18
CA SER A 228 -7.84 0.00 -8.77
C SER A 228 -8.74 -0.60 -9.86
N PHE A 229 -9.05 -1.89 -9.72
CA PHE A 229 -10.01 -2.55 -10.60
C PHE A 229 -11.43 -2.04 -10.36
N ASP A 230 -12.13 -1.68 -11.42
CA ASP A 230 -13.54 -1.34 -11.37
C ASP A 230 -14.40 -2.62 -11.33
N ARG A 231 -15.20 -2.77 -10.29
CA ARG A 231 -16.11 -3.93 -10.11
C ARG A 231 -17.41 -3.84 -10.92
N GLY A 232 -17.62 -2.72 -11.62
CA GLY A 232 -18.78 -2.57 -12.49
C GLY A 232 -20.12 -2.85 -11.81
N ASP A 233 -20.92 -3.77 -12.37
CA ASP A 233 -22.26 -4.08 -11.86
C ASP A 233 -22.27 -4.73 -10.47
N MET A 234 -21.21 -5.42 -10.06
CA MET A 234 -21.07 -5.95 -8.69
C MET A 234 -21.04 -4.84 -7.66
N ALA A 235 -20.51 -3.66 -8.01
CA ALA A 235 -20.46 -2.50 -7.15
C ALA A 235 -21.87 -2.00 -6.74
N ARG A 236 -22.89 -2.19 -7.56
CA ARG A 236 -24.25 -1.70 -7.24
C ARG A 236 -24.84 -2.34 -5.99
N LYS A 237 -24.70 -3.66 -5.83
CA LYS A 237 -25.14 -4.38 -4.63
C LYS A 237 -24.30 -3.99 -3.41
N ALA A 238 -22.99 -3.93 -3.59
CA ALA A 238 -22.05 -3.54 -2.55
C ALA A 238 -22.26 -2.08 -2.08
N THR A 239 -22.69 -1.17 -2.97
CA THR A 239 -22.98 0.23 -2.64
C THR A 239 -24.10 0.36 -1.62
N THR A 240 -25.17 -0.45 -1.72
CA THR A 240 -26.26 -0.43 -0.73
C THR A 240 -25.73 -0.83 0.66
N THR A 241 -24.96 -1.89 0.74
CA THR A 241 -24.33 -2.33 2.01
C THR A 241 -23.36 -1.27 2.54
N ALA A 242 -22.49 -0.72 1.68
CA ALA A 242 -21.54 0.32 2.11
C ALA A 242 -22.24 1.58 2.63
N ARG A 243 -23.34 2.00 2.00
CA ARG A 243 -24.15 3.14 2.46
C ARG A 243 -24.80 2.92 3.82
N ALA A 244 -25.10 1.67 4.18
CA ALA A 244 -25.60 1.32 5.52
C ALA A 244 -24.47 1.21 6.55
N CYS A 245 -23.33 0.61 6.18
CA CYS A 245 -22.24 0.33 7.12
C CYS A 245 -21.33 1.54 7.36
N ASN A 246 -20.99 2.32 6.32
CA ASN A 246 -20.03 3.42 6.45
C ASN A 246 -20.44 4.50 7.46
N PRO A 247 -21.72 4.93 7.58
CA PRO A 247 -22.12 5.84 8.64
C PRO A 247 -21.88 5.27 10.04
N VAL A 248 -22.15 3.98 10.27
CA VAL A 248 -21.88 3.31 11.55
C VAL A 248 -20.38 3.26 11.83
N LEU A 249 -19.55 2.93 10.82
CA LEU A 249 -18.09 2.95 10.97
C LEU A 249 -17.59 4.36 11.32
N MET A 250 -18.11 5.40 10.67
CA MET A 250 -17.74 6.79 10.98
C MET A 250 -18.13 7.19 12.40
N GLU A 251 -19.31 6.76 12.90
CA GLU A 251 -19.70 6.98 14.31
C GLU A 251 -18.74 6.28 15.28
N LEU A 252 -18.37 5.04 14.99
CA LEU A 252 -17.43 4.28 15.82
C LEU A 252 -16.04 4.93 15.82
N ILE A 253 -15.55 5.39 14.65
CA ILE A 253 -14.26 6.10 14.54
C ILE A 253 -14.34 7.41 15.32
N ALA A 254 -15.39 8.21 15.13
CA ALA A 254 -15.58 9.47 15.86
C ALA A 254 -15.70 9.28 17.37
N GLY A 255 -16.16 8.08 17.82
CA GLY A 255 -16.18 7.66 19.23
C GLY A 255 -14.86 7.05 19.74
N GLY A 256 -13.77 7.17 19.00
CA GLY A 256 -12.44 6.70 19.40
C GLY A 256 -12.22 5.19 19.28
N ARG A 257 -13.09 4.46 18.57
CA ARG A 257 -12.86 3.04 18.31
C ARG A 257 -11.73 2.86 17.27
N PRO A 258 -10.91 1.80 17.37
CA PRO A 258 -9.71 1.61 16.55
C PRO A 258 -10.04 1.10 15.13
N TYR A 259 -11.04 1.71 14.50
CA TYR A 259 -11.30 1.51 13.08
C TYR A 259 -10.63 2.63 12.27
N GLY A 260 -10.16 2.31 11.06
CA GLY A 260 -9.46 3.28 10.22
C GLY A 260 -9.79 3.09 8.74
N HIS A 261 -10.92 2.45 8.41
CA HIS A 261 -11.27 2.16 7.03
C HIS A 261 -12.77 2.32 6.77
N LEU A 262 -13.11 2.74 5.55
CA LEU A 262 -14.47 2.75 5.02
C LEU A 262 -14.58 1.83 3.80
N LEU A 263 -15.74 1.25 3.59
CA LEU A 263 -16.02 0.39 2.44
C LEU A 263 -16.06 1.20 1.15
N LEU A 264 -15.33 0.75 0.14
CA LEU A 264 -15.24 1.33 -1.20
C LEU A 264 -15.84 0.35 -2.22
N PRO A 265 -17.18 0.34 -2.42
CA PRO A 265 -17.86 -0.68 -3.19
C PRO A 265 -17.42 -0.72 -4.66
N GLN A 266 -17.09 0.41 -5.28
CA GLN A 266 -16.70 0.47 -6.69
C GLN A 266 -15.45 -0.37 -6.98
N ILE A 267 -14.54 -0.46 -6.02
CA ILE A 267 -13.30 -1.24 -6.13
C ILE A 267 -13.32 -2.54 -5.32
N GLY A 268 -14.41 -2.80 -4.60
CA GLY A 268 -14.64 -4.04 -3.85
C GLY A 268 -13.69 -4.27 -2.68
N THR A 269 -13.25 -3.20 -2.03
CA THR A 269 -12.35 -3.25 -0.87
C THR A 269 -12.72 -2.16 0.15
N ALA A 270 -11.88 -1.95 1.16
CA ALA A 270 -11.95 -0.83 2.10
C ALA A 270 -10.76 0.11 1.87
N GLY A 271 -10.96 1.40 2.11
CA GLY A 271 -9.90 2.40 2.03
C GLY A 271 -9.70 3.14 3.35
N PRO A 272 -8.48 3.63 3.62
CA PRO A 272 -8.15 4.28 4.87
C PRO A 272 -8.90 5.61 5.05
N ILE A 273 -9.30 5.86 6.29
CA ILE A 273 -9.81 7.13 6.76
C ILE A 273 -9.33 7.35 8.19
N SER A 274 -8.85 8.54 8.48
CA SER A 274 -8.41 8.91 9.82
C SER A 274 -9.55 9.46 10.68
N LEU A 275 -9.37 9.47 12.00
CA LEU A 275 -10.28 10.15 12.93
C LEU A 275 -10.49 11.62 12.54
N VAL A 276 -9.41 12.32 12.25
CA VAL A 276 -9.45 13.75 11.87
C VAL A 276 -10.32 13.96 10.62
N GLU A 277 -10.16 13.13 9.59
CA GLU A 277 -10.96 13.21 8.37
C GLU A 277 -12.45 12.91 8.60
N VAL A 278 -12.76 11.96 9.49
CA VAL A 278 -14.16 11.69 9.88
C VAL A 278 -14.76 12.88 10.60
N LEU A 279 -14.02 13.50 11.53
CA LEU A 279 -14.49 14.69 12.26
C LEU A 279 -14.64 15.90 11.30
N ILE A 280 -13.71 16.09 10.36
CA ILE A 280 -13.83 17.10 9.29
C ILE A 280 -15.10 16.87 8.47
N TYR A 281 -15.34 15.64 8.01
CA TYR A 281 -16.54 15.31 7.24
C TYR A 281 -17.82 15.61 8.00
N ARG A 282 -17.90 15.30 9.30
CA ARG A 282 -19.06 15.60 10.16
C ARG A 282 -19.25 17.11 10.30
N ALA A 283 -18.21 17.84 10.63
CA ALA A 283 -18.27 19.31 10.75
C ALA A 283 -18.73 19.97 9.44
N MET A 284 -18.26 19.45 8.28
CA MET A 284 -18.74 19.91 6.96
C MET A 284 -20.22 19.57 6.73
N ALA A 285 -20.68 18.42 7.18
CA ALA A 285 -22.09 18.03 7.07
C ALA A 285 -22.99 18.96 7.91
N ASP A 286 -22.48 19.50 9.01
CA ASP A 286 -23.13 20.52 9.84
C ASP A 286 -22.95 21.95 9.30
N ASN A 287 -22.44 22.10 8.06
CA ASN A 287 -22.16 23.36 7.34
C ASN A 287 -21.13 24.26 8.03
N LEU A 288 -20.29 23.72 8.92
CA LEU A 288 -19.18 24.47 9.50
C LEU A 288 -18.06 24.69 8.47
N LYS A 289 -17.35 25.83 8.58
CA LYS A 289 -16.26 26.21 7.66
C LYS A 289 -15.17 26.98 8.42
N GLY A 290 -13.94 27.00 7.86
CA GLY A 290 -12.81 27.76 8.38
C GLY A 290 -12.53 27.47 9.84
N VAL A 291 -12.25 28.48 10.62
CA VAL A 291 -11.91 28.37 12.05
C VAL A 291 -12.99 27.64 12.87
N MET A 292 -14.30 27.82 12.54
CA MET A 292 -15.38 27.13 13.26
C MET A 292 -15.30 25.60 13.05
N LEU A 293 -15.04 25.15 11.82
CA LEU A 293 -14.82 23.76 11.51
C LEU A 293 -13.60 23.23 12.28
N ALA A 294 -12.49 23.94 12.19
CA ALA A 294 -11.24 23.53 12.82
C ALA A 294 -11.35 23.44 14.34
N THR A 295 -12.04 24.39 14.97
CA THR A 295 -12.30 24.37 16.41
C THR A 295 -13.17 23.17 16.81
N CYS A 296 -14.24 22.87 16.07
CA CYS A 296 -15.09 21.72 16.32
C CYS A 296 -14.31 20.40 16.23
N VAL A 297 -13.47 20.26 15.22
CA VAL A 297 -12.61 19.08 15.01
C VAL A 297 -11.59 18.97 16.15
N LEU A 298 -10.94 20.09 16.54
CA LEU A 298 -9.96 20.10 17.62
C LEU A 298 -10.58 19.65 18.96
N MET A 299 -11.77 20.16 19.29
CA MET A 299 -12.49 19.72 20.49
C MET A 299 -12.76 18.21 20.48
N GLY A 300 -13.15 17.65 19.32
CA GLY A 300 -13.37 16.22 19.18
C GLY A 300 -12.09 15.39 19.38
N ILE A 301 -10.96 15.86 18.86
CA ILE A 301 -9.65 15.20 19.04
C ILE A 301 -9.22 15.23 20.50
N GLU A 302 -9.32 16.39 21.15
CA GLU A 302 -8.92 16.59 22.56
C GLU A 302 -9.79 15.77 23.54
N GLN A 303 -11.10 15.66 23.28
CA GLN A 303 -11.99 14.80 24.08
C GLN A 303 -11.56 13.33 24.07
N LEU A 304 -10.92 12.88 23.00
CA LEU A 304 -10.44 11.51 22.86
C LEU A 304 -8.99 11.33 23.31
N GLY A 305 -8.33 12.39 23.80
CA GLY A 305 -6.93 12.35 24.22
C GLY A 305 -5.95 12.06 23.07
N VAL A 306 -6.34 12.36 21.82
CA VAL A 306 -5.51 12.15 20.65
C VAL A 306 -4.69 13.40 20.35
N HIS A 307 -3.40 13.22 20.04
CA HIS A 307 -2.52 14.32 19.65
C HIS A 307 -2.54 14.54 18.14
N LEU A 308 -2.69 15.80 17.73
CA LEU A 308 -2.51 16.18 16.32
C LEU A 308 -1.01 16.24 16.01
N LEU A 309 -0.61 15.62 14.90
CA LEU A 309 0.78 15.55 14.47
C LEU A 309 1.08 16.55 13.36
N ALA A 310 2.25 17.16 13.42
CA ALA A 310 2.84 17.93 12.32
C ALA A 310 3.34 17.01 11.19
N ASN A 311 3.82 17.60 10.11
CA ASN A 311 4.34 16.83 8.96
C ASN A 311 5.61 16.02 9.29
N ASP A 312 6.32 16.37 10.36
CA ASP A 312 7.49 15.65 10.88
C ASP A 312 7.13 14.59 11.93
N ASN A 313 5.86 14.23 12.06
CA ASN A 313 5.29 13.28 13.02
C ASN A 313 5.44 13.69 14.49
N LYS A 314 5.72 14.95 14.79
CA LYS A 314 5.76 15.44 16.18
C LYS A 314 4.42 16.01 16.60
N PRO A 315 4.04 15.86 17.88
CA PRO A 315 2.84 16.49 18.42
C PRO A 315 2.88 18.01 18.27
N ILE A 316 1.75 18.61 17.92
CA ILE A 316 1.58 20.05 17.89
C ILE A 316 0.97 20.48 19.24
N ASP A 317 1.68 21.31 20.02
CA ASP A 317 1.20 21.79 21.31
C ASP A 317 0.44 23.12 21.19
N ASP A 318 0.85 23.99 20.27
CA ASP A 318 0.30 25.32 20.04
C ASP A 318 -1.11 25.24 19.43
N ALA A 319 -2.07 25.94 20.06
CA ALA A 319 -3.49 25.90 19.66
C ALA A 319 -3.73 26.51 18.28
N ASP A 320 -3.07 27.61 17.96
CA ASP A 320 -3.25 28.30 16.67
C ASP A 320 -2.69 27.43 15.54
N LYS A 321 -1.53 26.80 15.76
CA LYS A 321 -0.95 25.85 14.80
C LYS A 321 -1.80 24.59 14.62
N LYS A 322 -2.49 24.13 15.67
CA LYS A 322 -3.46 23.03 15.54
C LYS A 322 -4.62 23.43 14.63
N ILE A 323 -5.16 24.63 14.80
CA ILE A 323 -6.24 25.18 13.98
C ILE A 323 -5.78 25.28 12.51
N GLU A 324 -4.64 25.92 12.24
CA GLU A 324 -4.07 26.03 10.89
C GLU A 324 -3.88 24.66 10.24
N ARG A 325 -3.36 23.69 11.01
CA ARG A 325 -3.16 22.32 10.51
C ARG A 325 -4.48 21.64 10.14
N ILE A 326 -5.52 21.79 10.95
CA ILE A 326 -6.85 21.22 10.67
C ILE A 326 -7.49 21.90 9.45
N GLU A 327 -7.35 23.22 9.30
CA GLU A 327 -7.83 23.94 8.11
C GLU A 327 -7.14 23.43 6.84
N ALA A 328 -5.82 23.22 6.87
CA ALA A 328 -5.08 22.64 5.76
C ALA A 328 -5.56 21.21 5.43
N LEU A 329 -5.73 20.37 6.44
CA LEU A 329 -6.27 19.01 6.26
C LEU A 329 -7.71 19.01 5.72
N ALA A 330 -8.55 19.95 6.15
CA ALA A 330 -9.91 20.09 5.65
C ALA A 330 -9.94 20.53 4.18
N ALA A 331 -9.04 21.43 3.78
CA ALA A 331 -8.89 21.84 2.40
C ALA A 331 -8.44 20.67 1.50
N GLU A 332 -7.42 19.91 1.93
CA GLU A 332 -6.92 18.72 1.24
C GLU A 332 -8.01 17.64 1.13
N PHE A 333 -8.68 17.32 2.23
CA PHE A 333 -9.77 16.36 2.27
C PHE A 333 -10.89 16.75 1.29
N SER A 334 -11.27 18.03 1.27
CA SER A 334 -12.33 18.54 0.40
C SER A 334 -11.96 18.49 -1.09
N ALA A 335 -10.70 18.79 -1.40
CA ALA A 335 -10.22 18.87 -2.76
C ALA A 335 -9.96 17.51 -3.38
N GLN A 336 -9.44 16.56 -2.61
CA GLN A 336 -8.94 15.29 -3.13
C GLN A 336 -9.74 14.08 -2.64
N LYS A 337 -9.83 13.87 -1.33
CA LYS A 337 -10.35 12.63 -0.75
C LYS A 337 -11.87 12.53 -0.79
N LEU A 338 -12.57 13.59 -0.47
CA LEU A 338 -14.04 13.60 -0.47
C LEU A 338 -14.64 13.32 -1.86
N PRO A 339 -14.16 13.94 -2.96
CA PRO A 339 -14.61 13.59 -4.31
C PRO A 339 -14.32 12.13 -4.66
N MET A 340 -13.17 11.59 -4.27
CA MET A 340 -12.80 10.20 -4.47
C MET A 340 -13.75 9.25 -3.73
N LEU A 341 -14.01 9.47 -2.43
CA LEU A 341 -14.93 8.67 -1.63
C LEU A 341 -16.36 8.65 -2.22
N ARG A 342 -16.83 9.78 -2.73
CA ARG A 342 -18.13 9.88 -3.42
C ARG A 342 -18.14 9.11 -4.74
N ARG A 343 -17.11 9.28 -5.57
CA ARG A 343 -16.98 8.59 -6.86
C ARG A 343 -16.95 7.07 -6.68
N LEU A 344 -16.28 6.58 -5.64
CA LEU A 344 -16.16 5.15 -5.34
C LEU A 344 -17.38 4.57 -4.60
N GLY A 345 -18.44 5.37 -4.40
CA GLY A 345 -19.71 4.93 -3.79
C GLY A 345 -19.64 4.76 -2.27
N CYS A 346 -18.59 5.23 -1.63
CA CYS A 346 -18.40 5.20 -0.17
C CYS A 346 -19.39 6.13 0.55
N LEU A 347 -19.56 7.33 0.03
CA LEU A 347 -20.42 8.39 0.56
C LEU A 347 -21.52 8.75 -0.45
N PRO A 348 -22.67 9.27 0.00
CA PRO A 348 -23.70 9.75 -0.92
C PRO A 348 -23.19 10.92 -1.76
N ALA A 349 -23.73 11.04 -2.99
CA ALA A 349 -23.52 12.22 -3.80
C ALA A 349 -24.04 13.47 -3.07
N PRO A 350 -23.47 14.67 -3.36
CA PRO A 350 -24.02 15.89 -2.81
C PRO A 350 -25.50 15.98 -3.19
N GLN A 351 -26.36 16.26 -2.22
CA GLN A 351 -27.74 16.61 -2.54
C GLN A 351 -27.70 17.95 -3.28
N GLN A 352 -28.11 17.95 -4.54
CA GLN A 352 -28.41 19.18 -5.25
C GLN A 352 -29.60 19.83 -4.51
N ARG A 353 -29.33 20.89 -3.75
CA ARG A 353 -30.38 21.76 -3.22
C ARG A 353 -30.68 22.83 -4.23
#